data_3965871bd53da4f86d11602a816ecc82
#
_entry.id   3965871bd53da4f86d11602a816ecc82
#
_cell.length_a   1.000
_cell.length_b   1.000
_cell.length_c   1.000
_cell.angle_alpha   90.00
_cell.angle_beta   90.00
_cell.angle_gamma   90.00
#
_symmetry.space_group_name_H-M   'P 1'
#
loop_
_entity.id
_entity.type
_entity.pdbx_description
1 polymer ?
#
loop_
_entity_poly.entity_id
_entity_poly.type
_entity_poly.pdbx_seq_one_letter_code
_entity_poly.pdbx_strand_id
1 'polypeptide(L)'
;SQTVWENSCRKGKEGEEMVGKSIPRVDAYEKVTGRAKFTDDLILNRALVAKVLHSTIGNGIVTSIDTSEAEALPGVVKVVTFKDVPDHCYPTPGHPWSVEPAHQDIADRNILTGRIRYYGDDIAAVVAEDEVTASRALKLIKVEYEEYPVEIHPRKSMYGSNPPIHFDKKDNVLARSNFFIGNVDEGLE
;
A
#
# COMPACT_ATOMS: atom_id res chain seq x y z
N SER A 1 31.71 -7.22 1.07
CA SER A 1 30.65 -6.53 1.88
C SER A 1 30.08 -7.35 3.03
N GLN A 2 30.48 -8.63 3.21
CA GLN A 2 30.09 -9.46 4.36
C GLN A 2 30.88 -9.16 5.65
N THR A 3 32.03 -8.53 5.55
CA THR A 3 32.97 -8.32 6.67
C THR A 3 32.58 -7.18 7.64
N VAL A 4 31.68 -6.28 7.28
CA VAL A 4 31.25 -5.16 8.14
C VAL A 4 30.22 -5.61 9.18
N TRP A 5 29.35 -6.55 8.83
CA TRP A 5 28.34 -7.10 9.75
C TRP A 5 28.93 -8.04 10.82
N GLU A 6 29.92 -8.83 10.44
CA GLU A 6 30.55 -9.79 11.38
C GLU A 6 31.39 -9.09 12.46
N ASN A 7 31.95 -7.93 12.17
CA ASN A 7 32.75 -7.19 13.16
C ASN A 7 31.93 -6.35 14.14
N SER A 8 30.69 -6.01 13.82
CA SER A 8 29.79 -5.26 14.71
C SER A 8 29.12 -6.14 15.77
N CYS A 9 28.86 -7.41 15.45
CA CYS A 9 28.22 -8.35 16.38
C CYS A 9 29.19 -9.10 17.33
N ARG A 10 30.51 -9.07 17.09
CA ARG A 10 31.48 -9.90 17.83
C ARG A 10 32.29 -9.21 18.93
N LYS A 11 31.95 -7.99 19.36
CA LYS A 11 32.63 -7.30 20.48
C LYS A 11 31.75 -6.99 21.68
N GLY A 12 30.73 -7.77 21.94
CA GLY A 12 30.20 -7.93 23.29
C GLY A 12 31.13 -8.87 24.04
N LYS A 13 31.88 -8.38 25.00
CA LYS A 13 32.59 -9.24 25.96
C LYS A 13 31.53 -10.11 26.65
N GLU A 14 31.71 -11.43 26.61
CA GLU A 14 30.88 -12.34 27.40
C GLU A 14 30.78 -11.83 28.82
N GLY A 15 29.57 -11.50 29.30
CA GLY A 15 29.27 -11.13 30.66
C GLY A 15 28.94 -9.67 30.97
N GLU A 16 28.88 -8.75 29.99
CA GLU A 16 28.37 -7.40 30.26
C GLU A 16 26.85 -7.37 30.32
N GLU A 17 26.33 -7.20 31.54
CA GLU A 17 24.92 -6.98 31.78
C GLU A 17 24.47 -5.69 31.08
N MET A 18 23.60 -5.78 30.06
CA MET A 18 23.13 -4.64 29.27
C MET A 18 21.91 -3.97 29.88
N VAL A 19 21.21 -4.66 30.78
CA VAL A 19 20.02 -4.16 31.46
C VAL A 19 20.39 -3.01 32.39
N GLY A 20 19.65 -1.89 32.30
CA GLY A 20 19.89 -0.70 33.13
C GLY A 20 21.03 0.22 32.66
N LYS A 21 21.69 -0.08 31.54
CA LYS A 21 22.67 0.81 30.91
C LYS A 21 22.10 1.59 29.75
N SER A 22 22.47 2.86 29.61
CA SER A 22 22.16 3.67 28.46
C SER A 22 23.07 3.30 27.28
N ILE A 23 22.54 2.57 26.32
CA ILE A 23 23.29 2.13 25.13
C ILE A 23 22.83 2.96 23.94
N PRO A 24 23.72 3.65 23.21
CA PRO A 24 23.39 4.37 22.00
C PRO A 24 22.87 3.40 20.92
N ARG A 25 21.85 3.81 20.19
CA ARG A 25 21.40 3.06 19.01
C ARG A 25 22.53 3.01 17.99
N VAL A 26 22.68 1.87 17.32
CA VAL A 26 23.74 1.63 16.32
C VAL A 26 23.68 2.60 15.13
N ASP A 27 22.48 3.08 14.80
CA ASP A 27 22.21 4.00 13.70
C ASP A 27 22.08 5.48 14.14
N ALA A 28 22.18 5.77 15.43
CA ALA A 28 21.94 7.12 15.97
C ALA A 28 22.94 8.14 15.42
N TYR A 29 24.22 7.80 15.39
CA TYR A 29 25.27 8.72 14.97
C TYR A 29 25.11 9.13 13.48
N GLU A 30 24.84 8.18 12.61
CA GLU A 30 24.65 8.46 11.18
C GLU A 30 23.40 9.31 10.95
N LYS A 31 22.33 9.06 11.71
CA LYS A 31 21.10 9.86 11.62
C LYS A 31 21.29 11.30 12.08
N VAL A 32 21.88 11.52 13.25
CA VAL A 32 22.06 12.88 13.79
C VAL A 32 23.11 13.70 13.05
N THR A 33 24.04 13.05 12.35
CA THR A 33 25.05 13.72 11.52
C THR A 33 24.63 13.88 10.05
N GLY A 34 23.43 13.40 9.66
CA GLY A 34 22.95 13.45 8.28
C GLY A 34 23.69 12.49 7.31
N ARG A 35 24.41 11.51 7.83
CA ARG A 35 25.14 10.52 7.02
C ARG A 35 24.33 9.28 6.69
N ALA A 36 23.23 9.04 7.42
CA ALA A 36 22.34 7.93 7.16
C ALA A 36 21.77 8.03 5.73
N LYS A 37 21.80 6.92 4.99
CA LYS A 37 21.23 6.81 3.65
C LYS A 37 19.85 6.20 3.75
N PHE A 38 18.87 6.87 3.15
CA PHE A 38 17.51 6.39 2.97
C PHE A 38 17.28 6.01 1.51
N THR A 39 16.17 5.40 1.21
CA THR A 39 15.85 4.93 -0.16
C THR A 39 15.95 6.05 -1.19
N ASP A 40 15.43 7.24 -0.85
CA ASP A 40 15.45 8.40 -1.76
C ASP A 40 16.85 9.00 -1.98
N ASP A 41 17.83 8.65 -1.11
CA ASP A 41 19.23 9.05 -1.30
C ASP A 41 20.00 8.10 -2.23
N LEU A 42 19.38 6.98 -2.61
CA LEU A 42 19.98 5.96 -3.48
C LEU A 42 19.62 6.23 -4.94
N ILE A 43 20.20 7.28 -5.50
CA ILE A 43 19.95 7.66 -6.90
C ILE A 43 20.75 6.73 -7.82
N LEU A 44 20.02 5.98 -8.66
CA LEU A 44 20.59 5.17 -9.72
C LEU A 44 20.71 6.02 -11.00
N ASN A 45 21.90 5.99 -11.64
CA ASN A 45 22.08 6.66 -12.92
C ASN A 45 21.10 6.07 -13.96
N ARG A 46 20.37 6.95 -14.64
CA ARG A 46 19.37 6.60 -15.66
C ARG A 46 18.16 5.82 -15.12
N ALA A 47 17.86 5.92 -13.83
CA ALA A 47 16.61 5.39 -13.31
C ALA A 47 15.43 6.18 -13.89
N LEU A 48 14.40 5.46 -14.32
CA LEU A 48 13.13 6.07 -14.71
C LEU A 48 12.30 6.40 -13.47
N VAL A 49 11.44 7.38 -13.60
CA VAL A 49 10.49 7.77 -12.54
C VAL A 49 9.12 7.22 -12.89
N ALA A 50 8.53 6.47 -11.93
CA ALA A 50 7.15 6.02 -12.04
C ALA A 50 6.25 6.83 -11.10
N LYS A 51 5.12 7.32 -11.61
CA LYS A 51 4.07 7.98 -10.83
C LYS A 51 2.73 7.32 -11.09
N VAL A 52 1.93 7.20 -10.03
CA VAL A 52 0.62 6.53 -10.07
C VAL A 52 -0.50 7.56 -10.23
N LEU A 53 -1.47 7.24 -11.07
CA LEU A 53 -2.73 7.95 -11.18
C LEU A 53 -3.73 7.36 -10.21
N HIS A 54 -4.20 8.19 -9.29
CA HIS A 54 -5.18 7.82 -8.29
C HIS A 54 -6.60 8.20 -8.71
N SER A 55 -7.59 7.46 -8.21
CA SER A 55 -9.00 7.76 -8.42
C SER A 55 -9.41 9.06 -7.74
N THR A 56 -10.36 9.76 -8.36
CA THR A 56 -10.98 10.98 -7.84
C THR A 56 -12.38 10.74 -7.29
N ILE A 57 -12.84 9.48 -7.29
CA ILE A 57 -14.12 9.06 -6.75
C ILE A 57 -13.92 8.06 -5.61
N GLY A 58 -14.91 7.92 -4.74
CA GLY A 58 -14.83 7.01 -3.58
C GLY A 58 -15.36 5.61 -3.82
N ASN A 59 -16.22 5.42 -4.82
CA ASN A 59 -16.81 4.13 -5.17
C ASN A 59 -17.32 4.15 -6.61
N GLY A 60 -16.95 3.18 -7.41
CA GLY A 60 -17.36 3.12 -8.80
C GLY A 60 -16.54 2.19 -9.67
N ILE A 61 -16.70 2.33 -10.96
CA ILE A 61 -15.96 1.58 -11.99
C ILE A 61 -15.41 2.56 -13.01
N VAL A 62 -14.17 2.32 -13.46
CA VAL A 62 -13.61 3.00 -14.63
C VAL A 62 -14.25 2.46 -15.89
N THR A 63 -15.05 3.29 -16.57
CA THR A 63 -15.72 2.92 -17.83
C THR A 63 -14.82 3.14 -19.03
N SER A 64 -14.03 4.22 -19.00
CA SER A 64 -13.09 4.57 -20.07
C SER A 64 -11.81 5.18 -19.49
N ILE A 65 -10.69 4.87 -20.12
CA ILE A 65 -9.39 5.50 -19.84
C ILE A 65 -8.69 5.77 -21.18
N ASP A 66 -8.35 7.04 -21.42
CA ASP A 66 -7.60 7.49 -22.59
C ASP A 66 -6.21 7.97 -22.15
N THR A 67 -5.18 7.29 -22.62
CA THR A 67 -3.76 7.54 -22.32
C THR A 67 -3.02 8.18 -23.49
N SER A 68 -3.65 8.40 -24.63
CA SER A 68 -3.02 8.77 -25.90
C SER A 68 -2.21 10.05 -25.80
N GLU A 69 -2.73 11.10 -25.16
CA GLU A 69 -2.02 12.35 -24.98
C GLU A 69 -0.80 12.21 -24.04
N ALA A 70 -0.94 11.37 -23.01
CA ALA A 70 0.14 11.08 -22.06
C ALA A 70 1.27 10.29 -22.72
N GLU A 71 0.95 9.29 -23.54
CA GLU A 71 1.91 8.48 -24.26
C GLU A 71 2.66 9.28 -25.34
N ALA A 72 2.01 10.26 -25.94
CA ALA A 72 2.61 11.14 -26.95
C ALA A 72 3.57 12.21 -26.36
N LEU A 73 3.58 12.40 -25.03
CA LEU A 73 4.42 13.40 -24.41
C LEU A 73 5.89 12.98 -24.45
N PRO A 74 6.80 13.83 -25.00
CA PRO A 74 8.23 13.53 -25.01
C PRO A 74 8.79 13.28 -23.61
N GLY A 75 9.60 12.22 -23.47
CA GLY A 75 10.16 11.79 -22.18
C GLY A 75 9.29 10.78 -21.42
N VAL A 76 8.07 10.50 -21.89
CA VAL A 76 7.28 9.37 -21.38
C VAL A 76 7.76 8.08 -22.04
N VAL A 77 8.10 7.10 -21.23
CA VAL A 77 8.58 5.79 -21.68
C VAL A 77 7.42 4.80 -21.83
N LYS A 78 6.51 4.79 -20.87
CA LYS A 78 5.36 3.89 -20.86
C LYS A 78 4.24 4.44 -19.99
N VAL A 79 3.01 4.24 -20.42
CA VAL A 79 1.81 4.32 -19.58
C VAL A 79 1.28 2.90 -19.38
N VAL A 80 0.97 2.54 -18.15
CA VAL A 80 0.45 1.23 -17.76
C VAL A 80 -0.88 1.45 -17.05
N THR A 81 -1.92 0.76 -17.47
CA THR A 81 -3.26 0.83 -16.90
C THR A 81 -3.63 -0.47 -16.21
N PHE A 82 -4.74 -0.49 -15.50
CA PHE A 82 -5.27 -1.73 -14.90
C PHE A 82 -5.57 -2.83 -15.94
N LYS A 83 -5.64 -2.50 -17.23
CA LYS A 83 -5.84 -3.48 -18.33
C LYS A 83 -4.53 -4.18 -18.74
N ASP A 84 -3.39 -3.60 -18.38
CA ASP A 84 -2.07 -4.07 -18.78
C ASP A 84 -1.39 -4.93 -17.71
N VAL A 85 -1.96 -4.98 -16.51
CA VAL A 85 -1.40 -5.74 -15.37
C VAL A 85 -2.18 -7.03 -15.14
N PRO A 86 -1.55 -8.08 -14.58
CA PRO A 86 -2.24 -9.31 -14.21
C PRO A 86 -3.34 -9.05 -13.17
N ASP A 87 -4.49 -9.71 -13.35
CA ASP A 87 -5.54 -9.74 -12.33
C ASP A 87 -5.15 -10.69 -11.21
N HIS A 88 -4.28 -10.21 -10.32
CA HIS A 88 -3.78 -10.94 -9.17
C HIS A 88 -4.00 -10.12 -7.92
N CYS A 89 -4.77 -10.66 -6.99
CA CYS A 89 -5.04 -10.04 -5.71
C CYS A 89 -3.96 -10.39 -4.68
N TYR A 90 -3.59 -9.41 -3.87
CA TYR A 90 -2.67 -9.56 -2.74
C TYR A 90 -3.25 -8.90 -1.48
N PRO A 91 -2.83 -9.34 -0.28
CA PRO A 91 -3.26 -8.73 0.96
C PRO A 91 -2.60 -7.36 1.18
N THR A 92 -3.23 -6.52 2.00
CA THR A 92 -2.67 -5.22 2.39
C THR A 92 -1.39 -5.42 3.20
N PRO A 93 -0.25 -4.76 2.86
CA PRO A 93 0.98 -4.85 3.62
C PRO A 93 0.80 -4.36 5.07
N GLY A 94 1.50 -5.00 5.99
CA GLY A 94 1.56 -4.59 7.39
C GLY A 94 0.70 -5.40 8.34
N HIS A 95 -0.15 -6.29 7.85
CA HIS A 95 -0.82 -7.25 8.71
C HIS A 95 0.08 -8.45 9.00
N PRO A 96 0.12 -8.95 10.23
CA PRO A 96 0.89 -10.15 10.54
C PRO A 96 0.30 -11.34 9.79
N TRP A 97 1.16 -12.05 9.06
CA TRP A 97 0.75 -13.30 8.45
C TRP A 97 0.46 -14.35 9.53
N SER A 98 -0.64 -15.08 9.39
CA SER A 98 -1.03 -16.15 10.29
C SER A 98 -1.16 -17.48 9.55
N VAL A 99 -0.73 -18.56 10.19
CA VAL A 99 -0.96 -19.93 9.72
C VAL A 99 -2.43 -20.33 9.85
N GLU A 100 -3.16 -19.67 10.77
CA GLU A 100 -4.56 -19.92 11.01
C GLU A 100 -5.43 -19.17 10.01
N PRO A 101 -6.24 -19.87 9.17
CA PRO A 101 -7.02 -19.25 8.10
C PRO A 101 -7.96 -18.14 8.56
N ALA A 102 -8.49 -18.24 9.79
CA ALA A 102 -9.40 -17.26 10.38
C ALA A 102 -8.72 -15.91 10.68
N HIS A 103 -7.38 -15.90 10.78
CA HIS A 103 -6.58 -14.72 11.10
C HIS A 103 -5.70 -14.28 9.91
N GLN A 104 -5.86 -14.91 8.75
CA GLN A 104 -5.15 -14.48 7.55
C GLN A 104 -5.77 -13.19 7.00
N ASP A 105 -4.91 -12.33 6.48
CA ASP A 105 -5.36 -11.14 5.78
C ASP A 105 -6.01 -11.50 4.44
N ILE A 106 -7.00 -10.71 4.06
CA ILE A 106 -7.77 -10.95 2.83
C ILE A 106 -7.00 -10.37 1.65
N ALA A 107 -6.73 -11.21 0.64
CA ALA A 107 -6.13 -10.79 -0.61
C ALA A 107 -7.22 -10.14 -1.49
N ASP A 108 -7.38 -8.83 -1.37
CA ASP A 108 -8.43 -8.06 -2.03
C ASP A 108 -7.92 -6.88 -2.87
N ARG A 109 -6.61 -6.69 -2.94
CA ARG A 109 -5.98 -5.60 -3.67
C ARG A 109 -5.31 -6.06 -4.94
N ASN A 110 -5.50 -5.29 -6.00
CA ASN A 110 -4.75 -5.38 -7.25
C ASN A 110 -3.65 -4.29 -7.27
N ILE A 111 -2.64 -4.48 -8.11
CA ILE A 111 -1.59 -3.47 -8.32
C ILE A 111 -2.18 -2.18 -8.91
N LEU A 112 -3.01 -2.33 -9.94
CA LEU A 112 -3.84 -1.28 -10.53
C LEU A 112 -5.26 -1.84 -10.68
N THR A 113 -6.28 -1.02 -10.50
CA THR A 113 -7.67 -1.48 -10.54
C THR A 113 -8.58 -0.56 -11.35
N GLY A 114 -9.52 -1.15 -12.07
CA GLY A 114 -10.67 -0.44 -12.67
C GLY A 114 -11.88 -0.41 -11.74
N ARG A 115 -11.88 -1.16 -10.64
CA ARG A 115 -12.91 -1.15 -9.61
C ARG A 115 -12.49 -0.26 -8.45
N ILE A 116 -13.05 0.93 -8.37
CA ILE A 116 -12.72 1.92 -7.34
C ILE A 116 -13.51 1.63 -6.08
N ARG A 117 -12.83 1.49 -4.96
CA ARG A 117 -13.40 1.16 -3.65
C ARG A 117 -13.18 2.24 -2.59
N TYR A 118 -12.25 3.15 -2.85
CA TYR A 118 -11.98 4.31 -2.02
C TYR A 118 -11.38 5.44 -2.86
N TYR A 119 -11.43 6.66 -2.35
CA TYR A 119 -10.76 7.81 -2.96
C TYR A 119 -9.24 7.63 -2.91
N GLY A 120 -8.60 7.70 -4.06
CA GLY A 120 -7.16 7.49 -4.17
C GLY A 120 -6.75 6.06 -4.54
N ASP A 121 -7.69 5.22 -4.99
CA ASP A 121 -7.38 3.87 -5.52
C ASP A 121 -6.53 3.96 -6.79
N ASP A 122 -5.61 3.02 -7.00
CA ASP A 122 -4.60 3.07 -8.05
C ASP A 122 -5.16 2.60 -9.40
N ILE A 123 -5.21 3.48 -10.41
CA ILE A 123 -5.84 3.20 -11.72
C ILE A 123 -4.80 2.92 -12.81
N ALA A 124 -3.75 3.74 -12.86
CA ALA A 124 -2.73 3.70 -13.90
C ALA A 124 -1.39 4.19 -13.35
N ALA A 125 -0.30 3.91 -14.06
CA ALA A 125 1.01 4.41 -13.75
C ALA A 125 1.68 4.97 -15.01
N VAL A 126 2.38 6.08 -14.86
CA VAL A 126 3.23 6.66 -15.91
C VAL A 126 4.68 6.45 -15.54
N VAL A 127 5.46 5.95 -16.47
CA VAL A 127 6.92 5.82 -16.39
C VAL A 127 7.55 6.83 -17.34
N ALA A 128 8.38 7.72 -16.82
CA ALA A 128 9.03 8.77 -17.59
C ALA A 128 10.50 8.95 -17.20
N GLU A 129 11.24 9.73 -17.99
CA GLU A 129 12.66 10.02 -17.78
C GLU A 129 12.90 10.89 -16.53
N ASP A 130 11.92 11.72 -16.16
CA ASP A 130 11.98 12.59 -14.98
C ASP A 130 10.63 12.79 -14.32
N GLU A 131 10.66 13.31 -13.09
CA GLU A 131 9.48 13.50 -12.24
C GLU A 131 8.49 14.55 -12.80
N VAL A 132 9.01 15.61 -13.43
CA VAL A 132 8.18 16.69 -13.99
C VAL A 132 7.38 16.16 -15.18
N THR A 133 8.05 15.40 -16.06
CA THR A 133 7.44 14.75 -17.22
C THR A 133 6.38 13.74 -16.78
N ALA A 134 6.68 12.87 -15.78
CA ALA A 134 5.72 11.94 -15.23
C ALA A 134 4.47 12.65 -14.66
N SER A 135 4.68 13.73 -13.91
CA SER A 135 3.60 14.51 -13.33
C SER A 135 2.73 15.25 -14.34
N ARG A 136 3.33 15.70 -15.46
CA ARG A 136 2.59 16.29 -16.59
C ARG A 136 1.77 15.23 -17.30
N ALA A 137 2.36 14.09 -17.60
CA ALA A 137 1.68 12.99 -18.27
C ALA A 137 0.46 12.49 -17.50
N LEU A 138 0.55 12.37 -16.17
CA LEU A 138 -0.61 12.00 -15.35
C LEU A 138 -1.82 12.91 -15.55
N LYS A 139 -1.59 14.23 -15.77
CA LYS A 139 -2.67 15.20 -15.97
C LYS A 139 -3.32 15.12 -17.35
N LEU A 140 -2.68 14.44 -18.29
CA LEU A 140 -3.19 14.23 -19.65
C LEU A 140 -4.03 12.96 -19.79
N ILE A 141 -3.97 12.06 -18.81
CA ILE A 141 -4.80 10.87 -18.80
C ILE A 141 -6.23 11.27 -18.45
N LYS A 142 -7.17 10.88 -19.31
CA LYS A 142 -8.60 11.12 -19.13
C LYS A 142 -9.27 9.85 -18.66
N VAL A 143 -10.02 9.93 -17.56
CA VAL A 143 -10.71 8.79 -16.98
C VAL A 143 -12.18 9.13 -16.83
N GLU A 144 -13.05 8.24 -17.29
CA GLU A 144 -14.48 8.30 -17.10
C GLU A 144 -14.91 7.22 -16.11
N TYR A 145 -15.86 7.57 -15.24
CA TYR A 145 -16.32 6.69 -14.18
C TYR A 145 -17.83 6.49 -14.22
N GLU A 146 -18.26 5.31 -13.84
CA GLU A 146 -19.61 5.07 -13.35
C GLU A 146 -19.54 5.09 -11.83
N GLU A 147 -20.13 6.13 -11.22
CA GLU A 147 -20.07 6.33 -9.79
C GLU A 147 -21.17 5.58 -9.04
N TYR A 148 -20.84 5.00 -7.91
CA TYR A 148 -21.76 4.33 -7.00
C TYR A 148 -21.87 5.11 -5.68
N PRO A 149 -22.96 4.90 -4.91
CA PRO A 149 -23.12 5.49 -3.60
C PRO A 149 -21.95 5.15 -2.68
N VAL A 150 -21.44 6.17 -1.99
CA VAL A 150 -20.38 6.03 -1.00
C VAL A 150 -20.99 5.96 0.39
N GLU A 151 -20.62 4.95 1.17
CA GLU A 151 -21.02 4.85 2.57
C GLU A 151 -19.76 4.91 3.47
N ILE A 152 -19.65 5.99 4.23
CA ILE A 152 -18.52 6.25 5.12
C ILE A 152 -18.78 5.87 6.58
N HIS A 153 -20.03 5.54 6.92
CA HIS A 153 -20.38 5.22 8.28
C HIS A 153 -20.36 3.70 8.52
N PRO A 154 -19.46 3.15 9.35
CA PRO A 154 -19.25 1.72 9.47
C PRO A 154 -20.51 0.92 9.85
N ARG A 155 -21.35 1.43 10.77
CA ARG A 155 -22.61 0.74 11.14
C ARG A 155 -23.62 0.72 10.00
N LYS A 156 -23.72 1.80 9.20
CA LYS A 156 -24.60 1.82 8.03
C LYS A 156 -24.07 0.92 6.93
N SER A 157 -22.75 0.87 6.73
CA SER A 157 -22.11 -0.04 5.80
C SER A 157 -22.36 -1.51 6.18
N MET A 158 -22.29 -1.83 7.48
CA MET A 158 -22.45 -3.19 8.00
C MET A 158 -23.92 -3.68 7.98
N TYR A 159 -24.87 -2.81 8.28
CA TYR A 159 -26.28 -3.17 8.47
C TYR A 159 -27.24 -2.49 7.48
N GLY A 160 -26.73 -1.63 6.61
CA GLY A 160 -27.53 -0.91 5.62
C GLY A 160 -27.89 -1.77 4.41
N SER A 161 -28.68 -1.17 3.51
CA SER A 161 -29.10 -1.79 2.25
C SER A 161 -28.17 -1.51 1.08
N ASN A 162 -27.05 -0.83 1.31
CA ASN A 162 -26.09 -0.54 0.23
C ASN A 162 -25.43 -1.81 -0.28
N PRO A 163 -25.22 -1.93 -1.61
CA PRO A 163 -24.53 -3.08 -2.16
C PRO A 163 -23.12 -3.21 -1.58
N PRO A 164 -22.60 -4.44 -1.47
CA PRO A 164 -21.24 -4.67 -0.97
C PRO A 164 -20.20 -3.94 -1.84
N ILE A 165 -19.18 -3.39 -1.18
CA ILE A 165 -18.02 -2.78 -1.87
C ILE A 165 -17.25 -3.84 -2.65
N HIS A 166 -17.13 -5.05 -2.09
CA HIS A 166 -16.62 -6.23 -2.75
C HIS A 166 -17.78 -7.03 -3.35
N PHE A 167 -17.89 -7.05 -4.66
CA PHE A 167 -19.04 -7.67 -5.37
C PHE A 167 -19.16 -9.18 -5.14
N ASP A 168 -18.08 -9.85 -4.78
CA ASP A 168 -18.03 -11.27 -4.44
C ASP A 168 -18.48 -11.57 -3.00
N LYS A 169 -18.70 -10.54 -2.19
CA LYS A 169 -19.13 -10.68 -0.79
C LYS A 169 -20.63 -10.47 -0.64
N LYS A 170 -21.20 -11.10 0.37
CA LYS A 170 -22.62 -10.99 0.69
C LYS A 170 -22.97 -9.67 1.39
N ASP A 171 -22.02 -9.14 2.14
CA ASP A 171 -22.15 -7.91 2.92
C ASP A 171 -20.81 -7.18 3.00
N ASN A 172 -20.75 -6.04 3.68
CA ASN A 172 -19.54 -5.26 3.86
C ASN A 172 -18.72 -5.68 5.11
N VAL A 173 -18.86 -6.92 5.57
CA VAL A 173 -18.09 -7.49 6.68
C VAL A 173 -17.03 -8.43 6.12
N LEU A 174 -15.78 -7.96 6.04
CA LEU A 174 -14.68 -8.75 5.49
C LEU A 174 -14.24 -9.87 6.43
N ALA A 175 -14.15 -9.59 7.73
CA ALA A 175 -13.72 -10.54 8.73
C ALA A 175 -14.42 -10.31 10.06
N ARG A 176 -14.54 -11.36 10.84
CA ARG A 176 -15.01 -11.33 12.24
C ARG A 176 -13.98 -12.04 13.10
N SER A 177 -13.43 -11.33 14.06
CA SER A 177 -12.52 -11.91 15.05
C SER A 177 -13.15 -11.79 16.43
N ASN A 178 -13.26 -12.90 17.11
CA ASN A 178 -13.76 -12.95 18.48
C ASN A 178 -12.68 -13.59 19.35
N PHE A 179 -12.43 -12.98 20.48
CA PHE A 179 -11.49 -13.49 21.46
C PHE A 179 -12.20 -13.61 22.81
N PHE A 180 -12.21 -14.80 23.37
CA PHE A 180 -12.86 -15.10 24.64
C PHE A 180 -11.84 -15.70 25.62
N ILE A 181 -11.78 -15.16 26.83
CA ILE A 181 -11.07 -15.75 27.96
C ILE A 181 -12.07 -15.87 29.09
N GLY A 182 -12.28 -17.09 29.61
CA GLY A 182 -13.23 -17.38 30.65
C GLY A 182 -14.70 -17.33 30.19
N ASN A 183 -15.60 -17.16 31.16
CA ASN A 183 -17.04 -17.02 30.94
C ASN A 183 -17.45 -15.56 31.14
N VAL A 184 -17.84 -14.88 30.08
CA VAL A 184 -18.20 -13.45 30.13
C VAL A 184 -19.51 -13.26 30.90
N ASP A 185 -20.48 -14.17 30.77
CA ASP A 185 -21.79 -14.05 31.41
C ASP A 185 -21.65 -14.17 32.92
N GLU A 186 -20.85 -15.12 33.43
CA GLU A 186 -20.52 -15.24 34.85
C GLU A 186 -19.75 -14.03 35.40
N GLY A 187 -18.99 -13.34 34.56
CA GLY A 187 -18.23 -12.15 34.98
C GLY A 187 -19.04 -10.86 34.98
N LEU A 188 -20.26 -10.87 34.42
CA LEU A 188 -21.18 -9.73 34.37
C LEU A 188 -22.31 -9.83 35.44
N GLU A 189 -22.49 -10.97 36.11
CA GLU A 189 -23.34 -11.16 37.25
C GLU A 189 -22.64 -10.71 38.56
#